data_6769bb30f611793d60584faef972dbd6
#
_entry.id   6769bb30f611793d60584faef972dbd6
#
_cell.length_a   1.000
_cell.length_b   1.000
_cell.length_c   1.000
_cell.angle_alpha   90.00
_cell.angle_beta   90.00
_cell.angle_gamma   90.00
#
_symmetry.space_group_name_H-M   'P 1'
#
loop_
_entity.id
_entity.type
_entity.pdbx_description
1 polymer ?
#
loop_
_entity_poly.entity_id
_entity_poly.type
_entity_poly.pdbx_seq_one_letter_code
_entity_poly.pdbx_strand_id
1 'polypeptide(L)'
;MRLENKVALITGGGTGIGAATARLFVREGAKVVVTGRRPEPIEAVAAEVDGVAVAGDTSDPTQAAEAVAAAVAAFGGLDILVACAGIGGAAGSVGDMDDGNWRRTLDANLTGPMVMTRAALPAMLERGGGSVVLVSSTNALSASPGSVAYDSSKAGLNALARGIAVDHGPQGIRANALCPGWVITPMADASMDGMGATHGIGRDEAYDLATANVPVRRPGTAEEMANCCLFLASDESSIVNGATLVADGGAMAVELTSTMFAD
;
A
#
# COMPACT_ATOMS: atom_id res chain seq x y z
N MET A 1 -20.91 -6.81 -9.34
CA MET A 1 -19.64 -6.82 -8.55
C MET A 1 -18.55 -6.20 -9.41
N ARG A 2 -17.75 -5.28 -8.85
CA ARG A 2 -16.76 -4.49 -9.61
C ARG A 2 -15.52 -5.28 -10.04
N LEU A 3 -15.25 -6.42 -9.38
CA LEU A 3 -14.10 -7.30 -9.65
C LEU A 3 -14.52 -8.74 -10.00
N GLU A 4 -15.72 -8.91 -10.57
CA GLU A 4 -16.21 -10.23 -10.95
C GLU A 4 -15.24 -10.92 -11.93
N ASN A 5 -14.90 -12.18 -11.64
CA ASN A 5 -13.94 -12.99 -12.41
C ASN A 5 -12.49 -12.45 -12.45
N LYS A 6 -12.13 -11.47 -11.62
CA LYS A 6 -10.75 -10.99 -11.47
C LYS A 6 -9.99 -11.80 -10.42
N VAL A 7 -8.69 -11.94 -10.63
CA VAL A 7 -7.75 -12.54 -9.68
C VAL A 7 -6.81 -11.46 -9.16
N ALA A 8 -6.75 -11.30 -7.85
CA ALA A 8 -5.92 -10.29 -7.20
C ALA A 8 -4.84 -10.91 -6.30
N LEU A 9 -3.62 -10.42 -6.41
CA LEU A 9 -2.52 -10.70 -5.48
C LEU A 9 -2.28 -9.46 -4.61
N ILE A 10 -2.35 -9.62 -3.28
CA ILE A 10 -2.23 -8.53 -2.32
C ILE A 10 -1.06 -8.80 -1.39
N THR A 11 -0.01 -7.98 -1.48
CA THR A 11 1.13 -8.06 -0.56
C THR A 11 0.82 -7.32 0.74
N GLY A 12 1.37 -7.80 1.86
CA GLY A 12 0.99 -7.27 3.18
C GLY A 12 -0.48 -7.54 3.53
N GLY A 13 -1.08 -8.58 2.94
CA GLY A 13 -2.50 -8.91 3.03
C GLY A 13 -2.98 -9.41 4.38
N GLY A 14 -2.09 -9.61 5.36
CA GLY A 14 -2.46 -10.15 6.68
C GLY A 14 -2.97 -9.11 7.68
N THR A 15 -2.75 -7.81 7.47
CA THR A 15 -3.15 -6.75 8.42
C THR A 15 -3.49 -5.44 7.71
N GLY A 16 -4.13 -4.51 8.44
CA GLY A 16 -4.35 -3.13 8.01
C GLY A 16 -5.01 -3.01 6.63
N ILE A 17 -4.46 -2.12 5.80
CA ILE A 17 -5.01 -1.81 4.47
C ILE A 17 -5.06 -3.05 3.58
N GLY A 18 -4.01 -3.89 3.60
CA GLY A 18 -3.96 -5.09 2.76
C GLY A 18 -5.05 -6.12 3.11
N ALA A 19 -5.28 -6.37 4.41
CA ALA A 19 -6.33 -7.27 4.86
C ALA A 19 -7.74 -6.72 4.55
N ALA A 20 -7.98 -5.42 4.77
CA ALA A 20 -9.24 -4.77 4.41
C ALA A 20 -9.48 -4.83 2.89
N THR A 21 -8.42 -4.66 2.09
CA THR A 21 -8.49 -4.78 0.62
C THR A 21 -8.85 -6.20 0.20
N ALA A 22 -8.23 -7.23 0.80
CA ALA A 22 -8.56 -8.62 0.50
C ALA A 22 -10.04 -8.94 0.75
N ARG A 23 -10.55 -8.54 1.91
CA ARG A 23 -11.97 -8.71 2.27
C ARG A 23 -12.90 -7.98 1.30
N LEU A 24 -12.59 -6.75 0.95
CA LEU A 24 -13.41 -5.96 0.05
C LEU A 24 -13.39 -6.56 -1.38
N PHE A 25 -12.23 -6.95 -1.88
CA PHE A 25 -12.09 -7.49 -3.23
C PHE A 25 -12.90 -8.79 -3.40
N VAL A 26 -12.89 -9.67 -2.40
CA VAL A 26 -13.73 -10.89 -2.44
C VAL A 26 -15.22 -10.54 -2.40
N ARG A 27 -15.65 -9.58 -1.59
CA ARG A 27 -17.05 -9.10 -1.61
C ARG A 27 -17.45 -8.53 -2.98
N GLU A 28 -16.49 -8.02 -3.73
CA GLU A 28 -16.69 -7.49 -5.08
C GLU A 28 -16.44 -8.52 -6.21
N GLY A 29 -16.30 -9.80 -5.84
CA GLY A 29 -16.26 -10.93 -6.78
C GLY A 29 -14.87 -11.39 -7.22
N ALA A 30 -13.80 -10.81 -6.67
CA ALA A 30 -12.44 -11.28 -6.97
C ALA A 30 -12.09 -12.59 -6.26
N LYS A 31 -11.20 -13.36 -6.88
CA LYS A 31 -10.39 -14.38 -6.21
C LYS A 31 -9.11 -13.74 -5.69
N VAL A 32 -8.67 -14.10 -4.47
CA VAL A 32 -7.59 -13.37 -3.81
C VAL A 32 -6.48 -14.31 -3.34
N VAL A 33 -5.25 -13.93 -3.65
CA VAL A 33 -4.04 -14.44 -3.01
C VAL A 33 -3.48 -13.35 -2.09
N VAL A 34 -3.18 -13.69 -0.85
CA VAL A 34 -2.53 -12.79 0.11
C VAL A 34 -1.12 -13.26 0.41
N THR A 35 -0.16 -12.35 0.40
CA THR A 35 1.23 -12.67 0.75
C THR A 35 1.79 -11.73 1.80
N GLY A 36 2.75 -12.22 2.57
CA GLY A 36 3.46 -11.49 3.61
C GLY A 36 4.42 -12.40 4.37
N ARG A 37 5.34 -11.81 5.12
CA ARG A 37 6.40 -12.55 5.81
C ARG A 37 5.92 -13.38 7.00
N ARG A 38 4.81 -13.01 7.62
CA ARG A 38 4.24 -13.69 8.79
C ARG A 38 3.12 -14.61 8.34
N PRO A 39 3.25 -15.95 8.51
CA PRO A 39 2.23 -16.90 8.05
C PRO A 39 0.88 -16.70 8.72
N GLU A 40 0.83 -16.62 10.06
CA GLU A 40 -0.43 -16.64 10.80
C GLU A 40 -1.42 -15.54 10.39
N PRO A 41 -1.03 -14.24 10.22
CA PRO A 41 -1.98 -13.22 9.81
C PRO A 41 -2.50 -13.40 8.38
N ILE A 42 -1.65 -13.86 7.44
CA ILE A 42 -2.09 -14.07 6.05
C ILE A 42 -2.96 -15.31 5.92
N GLU A 43 -2.69 -16.39 6.66
CA GLU A 43 -3.51 -17.61 6.70
C GLU A 43 -4.89 -17.29 7.29
N ALA A 44 -4.95 -16.50 8.36
CA ALA A 44 -6.22 -16.09 8.95
C ALA A 44 -7.09 -15.29 7.95
N VAL A 45 -6.50 -14.33 7.23
CA VAL A 45 -7.24 -13.55 6.22
C VAL A 45 -7.63 -14.45 5.04
N ALA A 46 -6.73 -15.30 4.54
CA ALA A 46 -7.04 -16.21 3.44
C ALA A 46 -8.20 -17.17 3.79
N ALA A 47 -8.19 -17.72 5.00
CA ALA A 47 -9.28 -18.60 5.46
C ALA A 47 -10.63 -17.87 5.57
N GLU A 48 -10.61 -16.59 6.01
CA GLU A 48 -11.81 -15.75 6.12
C GLU A 48 -12.46 -15.46 4.75
N VAL A 49 -11.63 -15.28 3.71
CA VAL A 49 -12.09 -14.85 2.38
C VAL A 49 -12.12 -15.97 1.33
N ASP A 50 -11.94 -17.22 1.73
CA ASP A 50 -11.79 -18.37 0.82
C ASP A 50 -10.70 -18.12 -0.26
N GLY A 51 -9.59 -17.54 0.18
CA GLY A 51 -8.43 -17.18 -0.64
C GLY A 51 -7.25 -18.10 -0.42
N VAL A 52 -6.11 -17.73 -1.00
CA VAL A 52 -4.83 -18.46 -0.86
C VAL A 52 -3.83 -17.61 -0.10
N ALA A 53 -3.14 -18.19 0.89
CA ALA A 53 -2.03 -17.56 1.59
C ALA A 53 -0.68 -18.07 1.06
N VAL A 54 0.26 -17.17 0.81
CA VAL A 54 1.64 -17.51 0.44
C VAL A 54 2.59 -16.71 1.32
N ALA A 55 3.28 -17.37 2.24
CA ALA A 55 4.27 -16.72 3.08
C ALA A 55 5.55 -16.42 2.26
N GLY A 56 6.06 -15.18 2.37
CA GLY A 56 7.27 -14.82 1.64
C GLY A 56 7.67 -13.35 1.82
N ASP A 57 8.95 -13.07 1.50
CA ASP A 57 9.47 -11.72 1.37
C ASP A 57 9.30 -11.24 -0.07
N THR A 58 8.58 -10.15 -0.23
CA THR A 58 8.26 -9.58 -1.55
C THR A 58 9.48 -9.01 -2.28
N SER A 59 10.59 -8.77 -1.57
CA SER A 59 11.86 -8.32 -2.16
C SER A 59 12.71 -9.48 -2.70
N ASP A 60 12.37 -10.73 -2.35
CA ASP A 60 13.01 -11.93 -2.88
C ASP A 60 12.35 -12.34 -4.22
N PRO A 61 13.10 -12.38 -5.33
CA PRO A 61 12.53 -12.70 -6.65
C PRO A 61 11.91 -14.11 -6.73
N THR A 62 12.46 -15.08 -6.00
CA THR A 62 11.95 -16.46 -6.00
C THR A 62 10.60 -16.52 -5.29
N GLN A 63 10.50 -15.92 -4.10
CA GLN A 63 9.28 -15.91 -3.32
C GLN A 63 8.18 -15.05 -3.97
N ALA A 64 8.57 -13.96 -4.65
CA ALA A 64 7.64 -13.20 -5.47
C ALA A 64 7.06 -14.03 -6.63
N ALA A 65 7.90 -14.80 -7.32
CA ALA A 65 7.46 -15.70 -8.39
C ALA A 65 6.53 -16.82 -7.85
N GLU A 66 6.83 -17.37 -6.68
CA GLU A 66 5.98 -18.38 -6.01
C GLU A 66 4.59 -17.83 -5.68
N ALA A 67 4.50 -16.58 -5.20
CA ALA A 67 3.20 -15.95 -4.92
C ALA A 67 2.36 -15.76 -6.19
N VAL A 68 2.99 -15.36 -7.31
CA VAL A 68 2.32 -15.25 -8.61
C VAL A 68 1.92 -16.64 -9.15
N ALA A 69 2.80 -17.62 -9.05
CA ALA A 69 2.52 -19.00 -9.48
C ALA A 69 1.33 -19.61 -8.72
N ALA A 70 1.20 -19.30 -7.42
CA ALA A 70 0.06 -19.71 -6.62
C ALA A 70 -1.26 -19.11 -7.14
N ALA A 71 -1.28 -17.86 -7.57
CA ALA A 71 -2.46 -17.23 -8.17
C ALA A 71 -2.85 -17.90 -9.49
N VAL A 72 -1.87 -18.17 -10.35
CA VAL A 72 -2.08 -18.86 -11.63
C VAL A 72 -2.57 -20.29 -11.40
N ALA A 73 -1.96 -21.03 -10.48
CA ALA A 73 -2.32 -22.41 -10.20
C ALA A 73 -3.73 -22.54 -9.58
N ALA A 74 -4.08 -21.64 -8.65
CA ALA A 74 -5.36 -21.72 -7.95
C ALA A 74 -6.53 -21.15 -8.77
N PHE A 75 -6.28 -20.07 -9.56
CA PHE A 75 -7.35 -19.26 -10.16
C PHE A 75 -7.19 -19.03 -11.66
N GLY A 76 -6.15 -19.57 -12.30
CA GLY A 76 -5.98 -19.56 -13.75
C GLY A 76 -5.39 -18.26 -14.33
N GLY A 77 -4.84 -17.36 -13.49
CA GLY A 77 -4.21 -16.12 -13.97
C GLY A 77 -4.05 -15.05 -12.89
N LEU A 78 -3.69 -13.84 -13.31
CA LEU A 78 -3.56 -12.68 -12.43
C LEU A 78 -4.01 -11.42 -13.18
N ASP A 79 -4.93 -10.65 -12.59
CA ASP A 79 -5.46 -9.41 -13.17
C ASP A 79 -5.02 -8.17 -12.37
N ILE A 80 -4.82 -8.32 -11.05
CA ILE A 80 -4.59 -7.20 -10.15
C ILE A 80 -3.43 -7.50 -9.20
N LEU A 81 -2.51 -6.56 -9.06
CA LEU A 81 -1.50 -6.53 -8.00
C LEU A 81 -1.75 -5.33 -7.09
N VAL A 82 -1.96 -5.59 -5.78
CA VAL A 82 -1.93 -4.53 -4.76
C VAL A 82 -0.66 -4.68 -3.92
N ALA A 83 0.32 -3.81 -4.17
CA ALA A 83 1.58 -3.79 -3.43
C ALA A 83 1.41 -2.93 -2.17
N CYS A 84 0.96 -3.57 -1.08
CA CYS A 84 0.67 -2.94 0.21
C CYS A 84 1.70 -3.30 1.29
N ALA A 85 2.56 -4.29 1.08
CA ALA A 85 3.64 -4.63 2.02
C ALA A 85 4.60 -3.44 2.21
N GLY A 86 4.96 -3.17 3.47
CA GLY A 86 5.91 -2.11 3.79
C GLY A 86 6.21 -2.05 5.27
N ILE A 87 7.20 -1.24 5.63
CA ILE A 87 7.62 -0.95 7.01
C ILE A 87 7.77 0.57 7.19
N GLY A 88 7.58 1.07 8.42
CA GLY A 88 7.80 2.48 8.74
C GLY A 88 9.29 2.90 8.72
N GLY A 89 10.19 1.93 8.75
CA GLY A 89 11.63 2.20 8.87
C GLY A 89 12.02 2.63 10.29
N ALA A 90 13.32 2.78 10.51
CA ALA A 90 13.83 3.37 11.74
C ALA A 90 13.90 4.90 11.60
N ALA A 91 13.60 5.61 12.67
CA ALA A 91 13.74 7.07 12.71
C ALA A 91 15.22 7.47 12.65
N GLY A 92 15.51 8.57 11.96
CA GLY A 92 16.84 9.18 11.88
C GLY A 92 16.90 10.27 10.82
N SER A 93 17.70 11.30 11.11
CA SER A 93 18.08 12.29 10.10
C SER A 93 19.06 11.69 9.10
N VAL A 94 19.33 12.36 7.98
CA VAL A 94 20.33 11.90 7.01
C VAL A 94 21.69 11.67 7.68
N GLY A 95 22.06 12.53 8.63
CA GLY A 95 23.36 12.46 9.33
C GLY A 95 23.48 11.26 10.28
N ASP A 96 22.35 10.75 10.77
CA ASP A 96 22.28 9.67 11.78
C ASP A 96 21.75 8.35 11.21
N MET A 97 21.43 8.33 9.90
CA MET A 97 20.81 7.16 9.27
C MET A 97 21.81 6.01 9.14
N ASP A 98 21.47 4.89 9.78
CA ASP A 98 22.21 3.64 9.61
C ASP A 98 21.97 3.04 8.20
N ASP A 99 23.05 2.68 7.52
CA ASP A 99 23.00 2.10 6.18
C ASP A 99 22.14 0.84 6.09
N GLY A 100 22.16 0.00 7.12
CA GLY A 100 21.33 -1.21 7.18
C GLY A 100 19.84 -0.89 7.28
N ASN A 101 19.47 0.14 8.06
CA ASN A 101 18.09 0.63 8.15
C ASN A 101 17.63 1.25 6.84
N TRP A 102 18.48 2.04 6.20
CA TRP A 102 18.22 2.60 4.88
C TRP A 102 17.91 1.51 3.87
N ARG A 103 18.82 0.54 3.69
CA ARG A 103 18.65 -0.56 2.73
C ARG A 103 17.39 -1.37 3.03
N ARG A 104 17.19 -1.77 4.28
CA ARG A 104 16.02 -2.55 4.70
C ARG A 104 14.70 -1.85 4.41
N THR A 105 14.65 -0.52 4.58
CA THR A 105 13.45 0.27 4.29
C THR A 105 13.20 0.37 2.79
N LEU A 106 14.24 0.62 1.99
CA LEU A 106 14.12 0.62 0.54
C LEU A 106 13.77 -0.76 -0.01
N ASP A 107 14.38 -1.82 0.50
CA ASP A 107 14.10 -3.18 0.06
C ASP A 107 12.63 -3.55 0.30
N ALA A 108 12.11 -3.30 1.49
CA ALA A 108 10.73 -3.61 1.79
C ALA A 108 9.73 -2.72 1.03
N ASN A 109 9.98 -1.41 0.95
CA ASN A 109 8.98 -0.43 0.51
C ASN A 109 9.06 -0.10 -0.99
N LEU A 110 10.19 -0.31 -1.65
CA LEU A 110 10.41 0.07 -3.04
C LEU A 110 10.88 -1.11 -3.90
N THR A 111 11.96 -1.81 -3.47
CA THR A 111 12.47 -2.98 -4.21
C THR A 111 11.42 -4.10 -4.26
N GLY A 112 10.75 -4.39 -3.14
CA GLY A 112 9.70 -5.41 -3.07
C GLY A 112 8.56 -5.18 -4.06
N PRO A 113 7.90 -4.01 -4.06
CA PRO A 113 6.88 -3.67 -5.06
C PRO A 113 7.37 -3.76 -6.51
N MET A 114 8.62 -3.38 -6.80
CA MET A 114 9.21 -3.53 -8.14
C MET A 114 9.39 -5.01 -8.50
N VAL A 115 9.94 -5.82 -7.59
CA VAL A 115 10.15 -7.26 -7.80
C VAL A 115 8.81 -7.98 -8.00
N MET A 116 7.80 -7.69 -7.16
CA MET A 116 6.45 -8.24 -7.28
C MET A 116 5.80 -7.84 -8.62
N THR A 117 5.92 -6.57 -9.02
CA THR A 117 5.37 -6.12 -10.31
C THR A 117 6.03 -6.87 -11.47
N ARG A 118 7.36 -6.98 -11.45
CA ARG A 118 8.11 -7.71 -12.48
C ARG A 118 7.68 -9.18 -12.57
N ALA A 119 7.45 -9.83 -11.43
CA ALA A 119 6.97 -11.21 -11.40
C ALA A 119 5.51 -11.34 -11.88
N ALA A 120 4.65 -10.37 -11.59
CA ALA A 120 3.24 -10.36 -11.94
C ALA A 120 2.98 -10.08 -13.44
N LEU A 121 3.79 -9.24 -14.07
CA LEU A 121 3.59 -8.77 -15.45
C LEU A 121 3.32 -9.88 -16.46
N PRO A 122 4.10 -11.00 -16.54
CA PRO A 122 3.82 -12.04 -17.52
C PRO A 122 2.40 -12.62 -17.41
N ALA A 123 1.97 -12.97 -16.18
CA ALA A 123 0.64 -13.52 -15.96
C ALA A 123 -0.48 -12.52 -16.25
N MET A 124 -0.26 -11.23 -15.95
CA MET A 124 -1.21 -10.16 -16.28
C MET A 124 -1.31 -9.95 -17.80
N LEU A 125 -0.20 -9.99 -18.53
CA LEU A 125 -0.18 -9.85 -19.98
C LEU A 125 -0.87 -11.02 -20.68
N GLU A 126 -0.74 -12.25 -20.18
CA GLU A 126 -1.48 -13.42 -20.67
C GLU A 126 -3.00 -13.26 -20.50
N ARG A 127 -3.44 -12.47 -19.51
CA ARG A 127 -4.85 -12.09 -19.29
C ARG A 127 -5.31 -10.89 -20.13
N GLY A 128 -4.40 -10.30 -20.94
CA GLY A 128 -4.68 -9.17 -21.81
C GLY A 128 -4.53 -7.81 -21.15
N GLY A 129 -3.86 -7.74 -20.00
CA GLY A 129 -3.62 -6.51 -19.22
C GLY A 129 -3.98 -6.66 -17.75
N GLY A 130 -3.99 -5.54 -17.02
CA GLY A 130 -4.33 -5.57 -15.60
C GLY A 130 -4.07 -4.25 -14.87
N SER A 131 -4.23 -4.27 -13.54
CA SER A 131 -4.04 -3.10 -12.69
C SER A 131 -3.02 -3.36 -11.58
N VAL A 132 -2.04 -2.46 -11.45
CA VAL A 132 -1.07 -2.41 -10.36
C VAL A 132 -1.41 -1.22 -9.46
N VAL A 133 -1.68 -1.48 -8.18
CA VAL A 133 -1.91 -0.45 -7.16
C VAL A 133 -0.75 -0.47 -6.17
N LEU A 134 0.03 0.60 -6.14
CA LEU A 134 1.15 0.76 -5.21
C LEU A 134 0.70 1.59 -4.01
N VAL A 135 0.66 0.98 -2.81
CA VAL A 135 0.28 1.69 -1.59
C VAL A 135 1.48 2.49 -1.08
N SER A 136 1.49 3.77 -1.43
CA SER A 136 2.49 4.76 -1.08
C SER A 136 2.17 5.44 0.27
N SER A 137 2.31 6.74 0.37
CA SER A 137 2.02 7.59 1.53
C SER A 137 1.97 9.06 1.10
N THR A 138 1.33 9.92 1.87
CA THR A 138 1.51 11.39 1.77
C THR A 138 2.97 11.80 1.97
N ASN A 139 3.76 11.02 2.69
CA ASN A 139 5.22 11.21 2.82
C ASN A 139 5.99 11.07 1.48
N ALA A 140 5.34 10.56 0.43
CA ALA A 140 5.89 10.61 -0.93
C ALA A 140 5.82 12.02 -1.57
N LEU A 141 5.04 12.92 -0.99
CA LEU A 141 4.74 14.27 -1.48
C LEU A 141 5.23 15.36 -0.51
N SER A 142 5.52 14.99 0.72
CA SER A 142 6.05 15.82 1.80
C SER A 142 7.14 15.07 2.54
N ALA A 143 7.66 15.65 3.63
CA ALA A 143 8.63 14.97 4.48
C ALA A 143 8.24 15.11 5.96
N SER A 144 8.52 14.08 6.74
CA SER A 144 8.39 14.11 8.20
C SER A 144 9.77 14.10 8.86
N PRO A 145 9.97 14.81 9.95
CA PRO A 145 11.23 14.76 10.69
C PRO A 145 11.62 13.34 11.04
N GLY A 146 12.86 12.96 10.75
CA GLY A 146 13.40 11.63 11.04
C GLY A 146 12.90 10.48 10.16
N SER A 147 12.20 10.75 9.05
CA SER A 147 11.59 9.72 8.20
C SER A 147 12.27 9.56 6.83
N VAL A 148 13.50 10.04 6.66
CA VAL A 148 14.14 10.17 5.33
C VAL A 148 14.16 8.87 4.51
N ALA A 149 14.39 7.71 5.12
CA ALA A 149 14.38 6.43 4.40
C ALA A 149 12.96 6.05 3.93
N TYR A 150 11.97 6.23 4.82
CA TYR A 150 10.57 5.98 4.49
C TYR A 150 10.07 6.92 3.39
N ASP A 151 10.28 8.24 3.56
CA ASP A 151 9.85 9.27 2.61
C ASP A 151 10.45 9.02 1.23
N SER A 152 11.77 8.76 1.16
CA SER A 152 12.47 8.42 -0.09
C SER A 152 11.90 7.16 -0.74
N SER A 153 11.62 6.11 0.05
CA SER A 153 11.06 4.87 -0.47
C SER A 153 9.66 5.08 -1.06
N LYS A 154 8.82 5.89 -0.39
CA LYS A 154 7.45 6.18 -0.84
C LYS A 154 7.40 7.14 -2.04
N ALA A 155 8.30 8.13 -2.10
CA ALA A 155 8.49 8.95 -3.30
C ALA A 155 8.91 8.11 -4.52
N GLY A 156 9.80 7.12 -4.29
CA GLY A 156 10.17 6.13 -5.30
C GLY A 156 9.00 5.32 -5.83
N LEU A 157 8.02 4.96 -4.99
CA LEU A 157 6.81 4.25 -5.45
C LEU A 157 5.96 5.08 -6.42
N ASN A 158 5.82 6.38 -6.18
CA ASN A 158 5.09 7.26 -7.11
C ASN A 158 5.82 7.35 -8.47
N ALA A 159 7.15 7.34 -8.46
CA ALA A 159 7.94 7.28 -9.69
C ALA A 159 7.80 5.91 -10.37
N LEU A 160 7.83 4.81 -9.63
CA LEU A 160 7.66 3.46 -10.14
C LEU A 160 6.29 3.29 -10.80
N ALA A 161 5.20 3.81 -10.21
CA ALA A 161 3.87 3.78 -10.82
C ALA A 161 3.87 4.43 -12.20
N ARG A 162 4.50 5.61 -12.34
CA ARG A 162 4.61 6.30 -13.63
C ARG A 162 5.44 5.50 -14.64
N GLY A 163 6.57 4.92 -14.21
CA GLY A 163 7.40 4.07 -15.07
C GLY A 163 6.62 2.87 -15.62
N ILE A 164 5.94 2.12 -14.74
CA ILE A 164 5.12 0.97 -15.15
C ILE A 164 4.02 1.42 -16.14
N ALA A 165 3.34 2.54 -15.83
CA ALA A 165 2.26 3.07 -16.67
C ALA A 165 2.73 3.44 -18.08
N VAL A 166 3.92 4.03 -18.20
CA VAL A 166 4.52 4.41 -19.50
C VAL A 166 4.99 3.19 -20.28
N ASP A 167 5.72 2.28 -19.61
CA ASP A 167 6.36 1.15 -20.29
C ASP A 167 5.35 0.06 -20.69
N HIS A 168 4.31 -0.17 -19.88
CA HIS A 168 3.36 -1.27 -20.05
C HIS A 168 1.92 -0.83 -20.37
N GLY A 169 1.65 0.47 -20.40
CA GLY A 169 0.35 1.01 -20.79
C GLY A 169 -0.10 0.55 -22.18
N PRO A 170 0.79 0.55 -23.20
CA PRO A 170 0.44 0.02 -24.53
C PRO A 170 0.05 -1.47 -24.54
N GLN A 171 0.39 -2.21 -23.49
CA GLN A 171 0.07 -3.63 -23.31
C GLN A 171 -1.17 -3.85 -22.41
N GLY A 172 -1.90 -2.78 -22.04
CA GLY A 172 -3.10 -2.87 -21.23
C GLY A 172 -2.86 -2.89 -19.72
N ILE A 173 -1.64 -2.57 -19.25
CA ILE A 173 -1.34 -2.47 -17.82
C ILE A 173 -1.56 -1.02 -17.35
N ARG A 174 -2.37 -0.85 -16.30
CA ARG A 174 -2.46 0.41 -15.55
C ARG A 174 -1.67 0.28 -14.25
N ALA A 175 -0.99 1.35 -13.86
CA ALA A 175 -0.29 1.40 -12.58
C ALA A 175 -0.50 2.76 -11.93
N ASN A 176 -0.96 2.76 -10.68
CA ASN A 176 -1.25 3.97 -9.93
C ASN A 176 -0.73 3.86 -8.48
N ALA A 177 -0.38 4.99 -7.90
CA ALA A 177 0.00 5.09 -6.50
C ALA A 177 -1.17 5.62 -5.67
N LEU A 178 -1.47 4.96 -4.56
CA LEU A 178 -2.34 5.46 -3.50
C LEU A 178 -1.47 6.08 -2.40
N CYS A 179 -1.74 7.32 -2.03
CA CYS A 179 -1.03 8.04 -0.96
C CYS A 179 -1.98 8.30 0.23
N PRO A 180 -2.07 7.36 1.19
CA PRO A 180 -2.81 7.57 2.43
C PRO A 180 -2.15 8.62 3.32
N GLY A 181 -2.96 9.35 4.11
CA GLY A 181 -2.52 10.03 5.33
C GLY A 181 -2.42 9.07 6.52
N TRP A 182 -2.75 9.55 7.73
CA TRP A 182 -2.87 8.67 8.90
C TRP A 182 -4.06 7.72 8.73
N VAL A 183 -3.81 6.43 8.91
CA VAL A 183 -4.81 5.35 8.79
C VAL A 183 -4.67 4.42 9.98
N ILE A 184 -5.76 4.12 10.67
CA ILE A 184 -5.78 3.20 11.81
C ILE A 184 -5.37 1.80 11.31
N THR A 185 -4.17 1.39 11.69
CA THR A 185 -3.54 0.13 11.33
C THR A 185 -2.48 -0.24 12.38
N PRO A 186 -2.08 -1.51 12.49
CA PRO A 186 -1.03 -1.89 13.44
C PRO A 186 0.29 -1.13 13.25
N MET A 187 0.60 -0.68 12.02
CA MET A 187 1.79 0.14 11.75
C MET A 187 1.64 1.55 12.33
N ALA A 188 0.51 2.20 12.12
CA ALA A 188 0.24 3.54 12.62
C ALA A 188 0.03 3.51 14.15
N ASP A 189 -0.63 2.47 14.68
CA ASP A 189 -0.80 2.26 16.12
C ASP A 189 0.54 2.26 16.84
N ALA A 190 1.54 1.56 16.32
CA ALA A 190 2.88 1.56 16.90
C ALA A 190 3.54 2.96 16.89
N SER A 191 3.26 3.77 15.87
CA SER A 191 3.73 5.16 15.80
C SER A 191 3.00 6.04 16.83
N MET A 192 1.68 5.86 16.98
CA MET A 192 0.86 6.59 17.94
C MET A 192 1.23 6.21 19.39
N ASP A 193 1.51 4.93 19.65
CA ASP A 193 2.01 4.48 20.96
C ASP A 193 3.36 5.15 21.32
N GLY A 194 4.27 5.25 20.33
CA GLY A 194 5.55 5.95 20.52
C GLY A 194 5.36 7.46 20.78
N MET A 195 4.49 8.12 20.04
CA MET A 195 4.13 9.52 20.26
C MET A 195 3.45 9.71 21.61
N GLY A 196 2.51 8.84 21.95
CA GLY A 196 1.80 8.84 23.22
C GLY A 196 2.77 8.72 24.41
N ALA A 197 3.72 7.80 24.35
CA ALA A 197 4.75 7.63 25.37
C ALA A 197 5.62 8.90 25.54
N THR A 198 5.92 9.61 24.46
CA THR A 198 6.71 10.84 24.49
C THR A 198 5.95 12.01 25.14
N HIS A 199 4.62 12.08 24.91
CA HIS A 199 3.78 13.19 25.37
C HIS A 199 2.96 12.85 26.63
N GLY A 200 3.01 11.62 27.14
CA GLY A 200 2.22 11.17 28.30
C GLY A 200 0.73 11.07 28.02
N ILE A 201 0.34 10.75 26.78
CA ILE A 201 -1.05 10.63 26.31
C ILE A 201 -1.34 9.22 25.79
N GLY A 202 -2.63 8.87 25.67
CA GLY A 202 -3.06 7.60 25.10
C GLY A 202 -3.01 7.58 23.55
N ARG A 203 -3.14 6.38 22.95
CA ARG A 203 -3.12 6.20 21.50
C ARG A 203 -4.19 7.02 20.79
N ASP A 204 -5.42 6.99 21.30
CA ASP A 204 -6.55 7.70 20.67
C ASP A 204 -6.30 9.22 20.70
N GLU A 205 -5.82 9.75 21.82
CA GLU A 205 -5.45 11.16 21.94
C GLU A 205 -4.24 11.52 21.04
N ALA A 206 -3.31 10.58 20.82
CA ALA A 206 -2.22 10.74 19.87
C ALA A 206 -2.74 10.83 18.42
N TYR A 207 -3.74 10.02 18.04
CA TYR A 207 -4.42 10.16 16.75
C TYR A 207 -5.15 11.49 16.63
N ASP A 208 -5.89 11.91 17.65
CA ASP A 208 -6.58 13.20 17.68
C ASP A 208 -5.60 14.36 17.48
N LEU A 209 -4.46 14.33 18.17
CA LEU A 209 -3.40 15.32 18.03
C LEU A 209 -2.79 15.31 16.60
N ALA A 210 -2.49 14.13 16.08
CA ALA A 210 -1.89 13.97 14.75
C ALA A 210 -2.84 14.42 13.62
N THR A 211 -4.15 14.42 13.87
CA THR A 211 -5.18 14.80 12.88
C THR A 211 -5.88 16.10 13.19
N ALA A 212 -5.46 16.81 14.22
CA ALA A 212 -6.08 18.07 14.66
C ALA A 212 -6.18 19.14 13.57
N ASN A 213 -5.25 19.16 12.61
CA ASN A 213 -5.23 20.10 11.50
C ASN A 213 -5.65 19.49 10.14
N VAL A 214 -6.02 18.20 10.14
CA VAL A 214 -6.57 17.55 8.96
C VAL A 214 -8.03 18.00 8.79
N PRO A 215 -8.49 18.45 7.62
CA PRO A 215 -9.86 18.96 7.43
C PRO A 215 -10.97 18.02 7.93
N VAL A 216 -10.83 16.70 7.75
CA VAL A 216 -11.81 15.72 8.25
C VAL A 216 -11.67 15.42 9.75
N ARG A 217 -10.65 15.96 10.44
CA ARG A 217 -10.45 15.89 11.90
C ARG A 217 -10.39 14.46 12.48
N ARG A 218 -9.99 13.49 11.69
CA ARG A 218 -9.79 12.11 12.14
C ARG A 218 -8.80 11.37 11.24
N PRO A 219 -8.21 10.26 11.70
CA PRO A 219 -7.51 9.33 10.80
C PRO A 219 -8.50 8.64 9.85
N GLY A 220 -8.00 8.16 8.71
CA GLY A 220 -8.74 7.25 7.86
C GLY A 220 -8.82 5.85 8.45
N THR A 221 -9.69 5.01 7.89
CA THR A 221 -9.76 3.59 8.23
C THR A 221 -9.11 2.74 7.12
N ALA A 222 -8.76 1.49 7.45
CA ALA A 222 -8.25 0.55 6.47
C ALA A 222 -9.27 0.28 5.35
N GLU A 223 -10.56 0.28 5.68
CA GLU A 223 -11.68 0.09 4.75
C GLU A 223 -11.81 1.27 3.77
N GLU A 224 -11.61 2.50 4.23
CA GLU A 224 -11.59 3.68 3.34
C GLU A 224 -10.45 3.58 2.31
N MET A 225 -9.27 3.11 2.73
CA MET A 225 -8.15 2.87 1.81
C MET A 225 -8.42 1.68 0.88
N ALA A 226 -9.09 0.63 1.37
CA ALA A 226 -9.50 -0.49 0.53
C ALA A 226 -10.47 -0.04 -0.59
N ASN A 227 -11.37 0.91 -0.31
CA ASN A 227 -12.24 1.50 -1.34
C ASN A 227 -11.44 2.25 -2.41
N CYS A 228 -10.38 2.96 -2.04
CA CYS A 228 -9.47 3.60 -2.99
C CYS A 228 -8.71 2.55 -3.84
N CYS A 229 -8.22 1.48 -3.20
CA CYS A 229 -7.61 0.35 -3.93
C CYS A 229 -8.59 -0.28 -4.91
N LEU A 230 -9.86 -0.47 -4.50
CA LEU A 230 -10.90 -1.04 -5.34
C LEU A 230 -11.19 -0.17 -6.57
N PHE A 231 -11.31 1.15 -6.39
CA PHE A 231 -11.47 2.07 -7.52
C PHE A 231 -10.30 1.94 -8.50
N LEU A 232 -9.05 2.01 -8.02
CA LEU A 232 -7.86 1.92 -8.87
C LEU A 232 -7.69 0.54 -9.53
N ALA A 233 -8.18 -0.52 -8.90
CA ALA A 233 -8.12 -1.89 -9.41
C ALA A 233 -9.19 -2.18 -10.47
N SER A 234 -10.35 -1.54 -10.38
CA SER A 234 -11.53 -1.80 -11.22
C SER A 234 -11.49 -1.06 -12.57
N ASP A 235 -12.41 -1.42 -13.45
CA ASP A 235 -12.59 -0.76 -14.74
C ASP A 235 -13.15 0.67 -14.63
N GLU A 236 -13.65 1.07 -13.45
CA GLU A 236 -14.05 2.46 -13.16
C GLU A 236 -12.88 3.45 -13.31
N SER A 237 -11.65 2.96 -13.15
CA SER A 237 -10.41 3.74 -13.33
C SER A 237 -9.70 3.44 -14.67
N SER A 238 -10.43 3.01 -15.70
CA SER A 238 -9.87 2.57 -16.99
C SER A 238 -8.97 3.60 -17.69
N ILE A 239 -9.19 4.89 -17.48
CA ILE A 239 -8.37 5.99 -18.04
C ILE A 239 -7.32 6.51 -17.01
N VAL A 240 -7.36 6.02 -15.76
CA VAL A 240 -6.43 6.45 -14.71
C VAL A 240 -5.18 5.59 -14.76
N ASN A 241 -4.06 6.16 -15.22
CA ASN A 241 -2.79 5.47 -15.38
C ASN A 241 -1.62 6.43 -15.07
N GLY A 242 -0.67 6.00 -14.24
CA GLY A 242 0.44 6.81 -13.76
C GLY A 242 0.05 7.86 -12.71
N ALA A 243 -1.16 7.81 -12.19
CA ALA A 243 -1.68 8.79 -11.25
C ALA A 243 -1.20 8.54 -9.81
N THR A 244 -1.21 9.62 -9.03
CA THR A 244 -1.06 9.61 -7.58
C THR A 244 -2.40 10.04 -6.97
N LEU A 245 -3.10 9.09 -6.34
CA LEU A 245 -4.35 9.35 -5.62
C LEU A 245 -4.02 9.63 -4.15
N VAL A 246 -4.27 10.87 -3.70
CA VAL A 246 -4.10 11.27 -2.31
C VAL A 246 -5.41 10.98 -1.55
N ALA A 247 -5.32 10.23 -0.45
CA ALA A 247 -6.45 9.86 0.40
C ALA A 247 -6.09 10.10 1.87
N ASP A 248 -6.11 11.36 2.29
CA ASP A 248 -5.53 11.86 3.53
C ASP A 248 -6.47 12.76 4.35
N GLY A 249 -7.74 12.81 3.99
CA GLY A 249 -8.71 13.68 4.65
C GLY A 249 -8.48 15.17 4.40
N GLY A 250 -7.67 15.51 3.38
CA GLY A 250 -7.34 16.87 2.99
C GLY A 250 -6.09 17.45 3.66
N ALA A 251 -5.29 16.62 4.35
CA ALA A 251 -4.08 17.09 5.04
C ALA A 251 -3.11 17.82 4.09
N MET A 252 -2.90 17.27 2.89
CA MET A 252 -2.02 17.87 1.87
C MET A 252 -2.62 19.07 1.14
N ALA A 253 -3.92 19.34 1.30
CA ALA A 253 -4.58 20.52 0.72
C ALA A 253 -4.46 21.76 1.62
N VAL A 254 -4.02 21.60 2.88
CA VAL A 254 -3.90 22.68 3.84
C VAL A 254 -2.58 23.43 3.62
N GLU A 255 -2.66 24.74 3.41
CA GLU A 255 -1.51 25.62 3.45
C GLU A 255 -1.24 26.01 4.92
N LEU A 256 -0.13 25.48 5.49
CA LEU A 256 0.14 25.55 6.93
C LEU A 256 0.26 26.99 7.48
N THR A 257 0.82 27.91 6.69
CA THR A 257 1.02 29.28 7.16
C THR A 257 -0.28 30.06 7.24
N SER A 258 -1.29 29.67 6.46
CA SER A 258 -2.62 30.30 6.48
C SER A 258 -3.52 29.77 7.61
N THR A 259 -3.19 28.64 8.22
CA THR A 259 -3.96 28.14 9.38
C THR A 259 -3.89 29.09 10.60
N MET A 260 -2.89 29.96 10.65
CA MET A 260 -2.75 31.02 11.69
C MET A 260 -3.83 32.08 11.61
N PHE A 261 -4.57 32.19 10.50
CA PHE A 261 -5.62 33.19 10.30
C PHE A 261 -7.03 32.61 10.44
N ALA A 262 -7.13 31.30 10.75
CA ALA A 262 -8.41 30.65 11.05
C ALA A 262 -8.72 30.84 12.54
N ASP A 263 -9.81 31.58 12.86
CA ASP A 263 -10.34 31.75 14.22
C ASP A 263 -10.96 30.45 14.75
#